data_7e8e2e3180a0b1fc3c499d440d62378e
#
_entry.id   7e8e2e3180a0b1fc3c499d440d62378e
#
_cell.length_a   1.000
_cell.length_b   1.000
_cell.length_c   1.000
_cell.angle_alpha   90.00
_cell.angle_beta   90.00
_cell.angle_gamma   90.00
#
_symmetry.space_group_name_H-M   'P 1'
#
loop_
_entity.id
_entity.type
_entity.pdbx_description
1 polymer ?
#
loop_
_entity_poly.entity_id
_entity_poly.type
_entity_poly.pdbx_seq_one_letter_code
_entity_poly.pdbx_strand_id
1 'polypeptide(L)'
;VRFDFASADVPFNWQPERPAFAMQCNVISFFAPGFEKLIVDATREAIPLMRKPEDVEEAEAYLRQEAQHSAAHVSHIRALIKRWPGLQETRDQVVASYDHLTATKPLAWRLAYAAVVEATFTPYFKVFLDHEDKLFRPGDERVASLFLWHFVEEIEHRSSALLVYDAVHDSFFYRLCAIRGVAKHMGEILAIISSGFRQHVPEPDGGDVTRLMPKGLSYRAIRDSLAVARKVNKTRQSTYSGVPRREIAAMLAGLVRSQGPTHDPQREQLPAFAARWFAKYDDNPNVAARWYSGGDAGNESD
;
A
#
# COMPACT_ATOMS: atom_id res chain seq x y z
N VAL A 1 3.81 -16.41 -3.19
CA VAL A 1 2.83 -16.24 -4.29
C VAL A 1 3.55 -15.71 -5.52
N ARG A 2 3.17 -16.13 -6.73
CA ARG A 2 3.72 -15.67 -8.00
C ARG A 2 2.61 -15.14 -8.88
N PHE A 3 2.73 -13.89 -9.31
CA PHE A 3 1.81 -13.25 -10.26
C PHE A 3 2.43 -13.26 -11.66
N ASP A 4 1.65 -13.67 -12.67
CA ASP A 4 2.10 -13.73 -14.06
C ASP A 4 1.91 -12.38 -14.76
N PHE A 5 2.86 -11.49 -14.52
CA PHE A 5 2.94 -10.21 -15.24
C PHE A 5 3.81 -10.29 -16.52
N ALA A 6 4.39 -11.47 -16.82
CA ALA A 6 5.26 -11.65 -17.98
C ALA A 6 4.49 -12.10 -19.23
N SER A 7 3.36 -12.81 -19.07
CA SER A 7 2.62 -13.47 -20.16
C SER A 7 1.89 -12.52 -21.10
N ALA A 8 1.50 -11.34 -20.63
CA ALA A 8 0.81 -10.34 -21.44
C ALA A 8 1.04 -8.92 -20.91
N ASP A 9 0.77 -7.92 -21.73
CA ASP A 9 0.86 -6.51 -21.33
C ASP A 9 -0.07 -6.21 -20.15
N VAL A 10 0.44 -5.42 -19.21
CA VAL A 10 -0.31 -4.93 -18.06
C VAL A 10 -0.75 -3.48 -18.33
N PRO A 11 -2.06 -3.18 -18.35
CA PRO A 11 -2.53 -1.82 -18.55
C PRO A 11 -2.23 -0.95 -17.32
N PHE A 12 -1.80 0.30 -17.53
CA PHE A 12 -1.62 1.25 -16.44
C PHE A 12 -2.96 1.58 -15.78
N ASN A 13 -4.00 1.84 -16.61
CA ASN A 13 -5.39 1.95 -16.15
C ASN A 13 -6.02 0.55 -16.12
N TRP A 14 -5.56 -0.28 -15.21
CA TRP A 14 -5.97 -1.68 -15.05
C TRP A 14 -7.43 -1.84 -14.58
N GLN A 15 -8.05 -0.78 -14.06
CA GLN A 15 -9.46 -0.73 -13.69
C GLN A 15 -10.14 0.42 -14.47
N PRO A 16 -10.65 0.12 -15.68
CA PRO A 16 -11.10 1.16 -16.61
C PRO A 16 -12.33 1.94 -16.13
N GLU A 17 -13.20 1.32 -15.33
CA GLU A 17 -14.35 2.01 -14.74
C GLU A 17 -13.97 2.91 -13.56
N ARG A 18 -12.78 2.70 -12.97
CA ARG A 18 -12.29 3.42 -11.78
C ARG A 18 -10.83 3.86 -11.96
N PRO A 19 -10.54 4.69 -12.93
CA PRO A 19 -9.15 5.07 -13.24
C PRO A 19 -8.42 5.74 -12.07
N ALA A 20 -9.15 6.48 -11.21
CA ALA A 20 -8.55 7.08 -10.02
C ALA A 20 -8.15 6.03 -8.96
N PHE A 21 -8.91 4.94 -8.85
CA PHE A 21 -8.57 3.82 -7.98
C PHE A 21 -7.36 3.03 -8.54
N ALA A 22 -7.38 2.72 -9.86
CA ALA A 22 -6.25 2.09 -10.53
C ALA A 22 -4.95 2.88 -10.31
N MET A 23 -5.02 4.21 -10.47
CA MET A 23 -3.90 5.11 -10.23
C MET A 23 -3.40 5.03 -8.80
N GLN A 24 -4.28 5.04 -7.80
CA GLN A 24 -3.92 4.95 -6.39
C GLN A 24 -3.20 3.63 -6.07
N CYS A 25 -3.68 2.53 -6.62
CA CYS A 25 -3.02 1.23 -6.50
C CYS A 25 -1.63 1.24 -7.17
N ASN A 26 -1.49 1.83 -8.36
CA ASN A 26 -0.17 1.97 -9.00
C ASN A 26 0.80 2.80 -8.14
N VAL A 27 0.31 3.83 -7.44
CA VAL A 27 1.15 4.59 -6.47
C VAL A 27 1.65 3.67 -5.37
N ILE A 28 0.78 2.80 -4.81
CA ILE A 28 1.17 1.81 -3.80
C ILE A 28 2.25 0.89 -4.37
N SER A 29 2.09 0.37 -5.60
CA SER A 29 3.13 -0.47 -6.22
C SER A 29 4.49 0.23 -6.33
N PHE A 30 4.53 1.51 -6.68
CA PHE A 30 5.81 2.23 -6.80
C PHE A 30 6.40 2.64 -5.44
N PHE A 31 5.55 2.81 -4.43
CA PHE A 31 5.94 3.09 -3.06
C PHE A 31 6.52 1.86 -2.36
N ALA A 32 5.83 0.71 -2.46
CA ALA A 32 6.05 -0.49 -1.69
C ALA A 32 7.51 -1.00 -1.72
N PRO A 33 8.19 -1.23 -2.86
CA PRO A 33 9.53 -1.81 -2.85
C PRO A 33 10.58 -1.00 -2.09
N GLY A 34 10.48 0.32 -2.08
CA GLY A 34 11.38 1.16 -1.31
C GLY A 34 11.08 1.10 0.18
N PHE A 35 9.81 1.19 0.54
CA PHE A 35 9.34 1.16 1.91
C PHE A 35 9.57 -0.21 2.56
N GLU A 36 9.17 -1.29 1.90
CA GLU A 36 9.35 -2.65 2.39
C GLU A 36 10.83 -3.03 2.52
N LYS A 37 11.70 -2.56 1.63
CA LYS A 37 13.14 -2.71 1.79
C LYS A 37 13.65 -2.02 3.07
N LEU A 38 13.17 -0.80 3.38
CA LEU A 38 13.52 -0.13 4.63
C LEU A 38 13.05 -0.93 5.84
N ILE A 39 11.85 -1.52 5.80
CA ILE A 39 11.32 -2.41 6.84
C ILE A 39 12.24 -3.62 7.02
N VAL A 40 12.52 -4.34 5.92
CA VAL A 40 13.36 -5.55 5.93
C VAL A 40 14.75 -5.25 6.51
N ASP A 41 15.38 -4.15 6.10
CA ASP A 41 16.70 -3.76 6.56
C ASP A 41 16.67 -3.35 8.05
N ALA A 42 15.66 -2.60 8.48
CA ALA A 42 15.51 -2.17 9.89
C ALA A 42 15.15 -3.35 10.81
N THR A 43 14.25 -4.23 10.40
CA THR A 43 13.85 -5.41 11.18
C THR A 43 15.02 -6.38 11.33
N ARG A 44 15.79 -6.63 10.27
CA ARG A 44 17.00 -7.47 10.33
C ARG A 44 18.04 -6.93 11.31
N GLU A 45 18.22 -5.61 11.35
CA GLU A 45 19.11 -4.95 12.32
C GLU A 45 18.55 -4.99 13.76
N ALA A 46 17.21 -5.01 13.92
CA ALA A 46 16.53 -5.03 15.20
C ALA A 46 16.53 -6.43 15.86
N ILE A 47 16.40 -7.51 15.11
CA ILE A 47 16.30 -8.90 15.62
C ILE A 47 17.38 -9.24 16.65
N PRO A 48 18.68 -8.95 16.46
CA PRO A 48 19.71 -9.26 17.47
C PRO A 48 19.57 -8.46 18.77
N LEU A 49 18.77 -7.41 18.81
CA LEU A 49 18.52 -6.56 19.97
C LEU A 49 17.30 -6.98 20.78
N MET A 50 16.46 -7.87 20.24
CA MET A 50 15.25 -8.38 20.88
C MET A 50 15.60 -9.37 21.98
N ARG A 51 14.78 -9.41 23.03
CA ARG A 51 15.03 -10.24 24.21
C ARG A 51 14.13 -11.45 24.33
N LYS A 52 12.94 -11.39 23.73
CA LYS A 52 11.92 -12.43 23.83
C LYS A 52 11.92 -13.27 22.57
N PRO A 53 11.99 -14.61 22.68
CA PRO A 53 11.96 -15.49 21.52
C PRO A 53 10.71 -15.31 20.64
N GLU A 54 9.55 -15.06 21.25
CA GLU A 54 8.30 -14.84 20.53
C GLU A 54 8.33 -13.56 19.68
N ASP A 55 8.97 -12.49 20.16
CA ASP A 55 9.13 -11.24 19.41
C ASP A 55 10.08 -11.46 18.21
N VAL A 56 11.12 -12.31 18.39
CA VAL A 56 12.05 -12.69 17.31
C VAL A 56 11.34 -13.50 16.23
N GLU A 57 10.53 -14.47 16.61
CA GLU A 57 9.78 -15.32 15.67
C GLU A 57 8.82 -14.48 14.82
N GLU A 58 8.08 -13.55 15.46
CA GLU A 58 7.19 -12.62 14.76
C GLU A 58 7.97 -11.68 13.82
N ALA A 59 9.09 -11.12 14.27
CA ALA A 59 9.93 -10.25 13.45
C ALA A 59 10.51 -10.98 12.23
N GLU A 60 10.89 -12.25 12.36
CA GLU A 60 11.36 -13.06 11.24
C GLU A 60 10.24 -13.39 10.26
N ALA A 61 9.01 -13.67 10.75
CA ALA A 61 7.85 -13.88 9.90
C ALA A 61 7.51 -12.61 9.11
N TYR A 62 7.43 -11.49 9.79
CA TYR A 62 7.20 -10.16 9.22
C TYR A 62 8.22 -9.81 8.14
N LEU A 63 9.51 -9.96 8.42
CA LEU A 63 10.58 -9.74 7.45
C LEU A 63 10.41 -10.58 6.17
N ARG A 64 9.98 -11.84 6.30
CA ARG A 64 9.74 -12.72 5.14
C ARG A 64 8.54 -12.28 4.32
N GLN A 65 7.45 -11.84 4.95
CA GLN A 65 6.25 -11.33 4.27
C GLN A 65 6.59 -10.05 3.49
N GLU A 66 7.23 -9.08 4.12
CA GLU A 66 7.64 -7.82 3.48
C GLU A 66 8.54 -8.03 2.27
N ALA A 67 9.48 -8.99 2.36
CA ALA A 67 10.32 -9.35 1.22
C ALA A 67 9.51 -9.95 0.04
N GLN A 68 8.42 -10.67 0.31
CA GLN A 68 7.53 -11.21 -0.72
C GLN A 68 6.65 -10.12 -1.34
N HIS A 69 6.12 -9.19 -0.54
CA HIS A 69 5.37 -8.03 -1.02
C HIS A 69 6.22 -7.22 -1.99
N SER A 70 7.44 -6.87 -1.57
CA SER A 70 8.41 -6.15 -2.39
C SER A 70 8.66 -6.84 -3.73
N ALA A 71 8.92 -8.14 -3.72
CA ALA A 71 9.18 -8.90 -4.94
C ALA A 71 7.97 -8.93 -5.89
N ALA A 72 6.75 -9.04 -5.36
CA ALA A 72 5.52 -9.04 -6.16
C ALA A 72 5.28 -7.67 -6.82
N HIS A 73 5.43 -6.57 -6.08
CA HIS A 73 5.32 -5.22 -6.62
C HIS A 73 6.42 -4.90 -7.63
N VAL A 74 7.66 -5.34 -7.41
CA VAL A 74 8.75 -5.23 -8.40
C VAL A 74 8.39 -5.93 -9.71
N SER A 75 7.72 -7.09 -9.65
CA SER A 75 7.26 -7.79 -10.84
C SER A 75 6.20 -6.98 -11.62
N HIS A 76 5.22 -6.40 -10.92
CA HIS A 76 4.20 -5.52 -11.51
C HIS A 76 4.84 -4.26 -12.13
N ILE A 77 5.72 -3.59 -11.41
CA ILE A 77 6.43 -2.39 -11.89
C ILE A 77 7.24 -2.70 -13.15
N ARG A 78 7.92 -3.84 -13.21
CA ARG A 78 8.67 -4.27 -14.40
C ARG A 78 7.78 -4.43 -15.62
N ALA A 79 6.55 -4.94 -15.45
CA ALA A 79 5.59 -5.02 -16.54
C ALA A 79 5.17 -3.62 -17.03
N LEU A 80 4.94 -2.67 -16.12
CA LEU A 80 4.65 -1.28 -16.48
C LEU A 80 5.84 -0.59 -17.17
N ILE A 81 7.07 -0.80 -16.68
CA ILE A 81 8.29 -0.24 -17.27
C ILE A 81 8.52 -0.78 -18.69
N LYS A 82 8.21 -2.06 -18.95
CA LYS A 82 8.31 -2.63 -20.30
C LYS A 82 7.53 -1.82 -21.33
N ARG A 83 6.36 -1.29 -20.94
CA ARG A 83 5.51 -0.45 -21.81
C ARG A 83 5.87 1.03 -21.73
N TRP A 84 6.24 1.53 -20.57
CA TRP A 84 6.61 2.94 -20.32
C TRP A 84 8.01 3.02 -19.68
N PRO A 85 9.08 2.91 -20.49
CA PRO A 85 10.46 2.80 -19.97
C PRO A 85 10.91 3.94 -19.04
N GLY A 86 10.36 5.14 -19.20
CA GLY A 86 10.66 6.28 -18.31
C GLY A 86 10.24 6.07 -16.85
N LEU A 87 9.32 5.15 -16.58
CA LEU A 87 8.94 4.78 -15.21
C LEU A 87 10.09 4.10 -14.42
N GLN A 88 11.12 3.60 -15.13
CA GLN A 88 12.35 3.10 -14.50
C GLN A 88 13.01 4.18 -13.62
N GLU A 89 13.14 5.40 -14.15
CA GLU A 89 13.71 6.53 -13.41
C GLU A 89 12.87 6.84 -12.15
N THR A 90 11.54 6.83 -12.28
CA THR A 90 10.63 7.06 -11.15
C THR A 90 10.85 6.03 -10.04
N ARG A 91 10.92 4.73 -10.40
CA ARG A 91 11.20 3.64 -9.44
C ARG A 91 12.56 3.86 -8.76
N ASP A 92 13.59 4.17 -9.54
CA ASP A 92 14.96 4.30 -9.03
C ASP A 92 15.08 5.50 -8.09
N GLN A 93 14.40 6.60 -8.35
CA GLN A 93 14.33 7.76 -7.46
C GLN A 93 13.64 7.43 -6.13
N VAL A 94 12.53 6.66 -6.15
CA VAL A 94 11.85 6.20 -4.94
C VAL A 94 12.76 5.31 -4.11
N VAL A 95 13.37 4.30 -4.71
CA VAL A 95 14.29 3.38 -4.01
C VAL A 95 15.47 4.13 -3.43
N ALA A 96 16.11 5.02 -4.19
CA ALA A 96 17.24 5.83 -3.73
C ALA A 96 16.87 6.73 -2.53
N SER A 97 15.63 7.24 -2.49
CA SER A 97 15.15 8.05 -1.36
C SER A 97 15.06 7.23 -0.07
N TYR A 98 14.57 5.98 -0.14
CA TYR A 98 14.54 5.07 1.00
C TYR A 98 15.93 4.57 1.40
N ASP A 99 16.81 4.27 0.44
CA ASP A 99 18.21 3.92 0.70
C ASP A 99 18.94 5.04 1.43
N HIS A 100 18.65 6.30 1.08
CA HIS A 100 19.18 7.46 1.81
C HIS A 100 18.69 7.49 3.28
N LEU A 101 17.42 7.17 3.57
CA LEU A 101 16.95 7.05 4.94
C LEU A 101 17.67 5.93 5.70
N THR A 102 17.84 4.77 5.07
CA THR A 102 18.57 3.63 5.66
C THR A 102 20.01 4.00 6.00
N ALA A 103 20.68 4.76 5.14
CA ALA A 103 22.05 5.18 5.35
C ALA A 103 22.24 6.31 6.36
N THR A 104 21.21 7.17 6.56
CA THR A 104 21.38 8.43 7.34
C THR A 104 20.58 8.47 8.63
N LYS A 105 19.54 7.63 8.79
CA LYS A 105 18.69 7.63 9.99
C LYS A 105 19.07 6.52 10.96
N PRO A 106 19.05 6.78 12.27
CA PRO A 106 19.28 5.74 13.26
C PRO A 106 18.18 4.67 13.22
N LEU A 107 18.51 3.44 13.67
CA LEU A 107 17.58 2.31 13.69
C LEU A 107 16.24 2.67 14.36
N ALA A 108 16.25 3.29 15.53
CA ALA A 108 15.04 3.70 16.23
C ALA A 108 14.10 4.58 15.37
N TRP A 109 14.66 5.46 14.53
CA TRP A 109 13.85 6.28 13.63
C TRP A 109 13.28 5.48 12.46
N ARG A 110 14.03 4.53 11.90
CA ARG A 110 13.57 3.66 10.82
C ARG A 110 12.45 2.73 11.30
N LEU A 111 12.58 2.17 12.50
CA LEU A 111 11.53 1.37 13.13
C LEU A 111 10.29 2.22 13.45
N ALA A 112 10.48 3.46 13.97
CA ALA A 112 9.36 4.38 14.19
C ALA A 112 8.67 4.76 12.87
N TYR A 113 9.42 4.90 11.76
CA TYR A 113 8.87 5.13 10.43
C TYR A 113 7.96 3.98 10.01
N ALA A 114 8.44 2.74 10.09
CA ALA A 114 7.64 1.55 9.78
C ALA A 114 6.37 1.52 10.64
N ALA A 115 6.49 1.61 11.97
CA ALA A 115 5.35 1.57 12.89
C ALA A 115 4.31 2.68 12.64
N VAL A 116 4.74 3.91 12.26
CA VAL A 116 3.84 5.02 11.92
C VAL A 116 3.06 4.73 10.64
N VAL A 117 3.71 4.22 9.60
CA VAL A 117 3.07 3.96 8.29
C VAL A 117 2.17 2.74 8.37
N GLU A 118 2.68 1.62 8.87
CA GLU A 118 1.95 0.34 9.02
C GLU A 118 0.67 0.50 9.86
N ALA A 119 0.71 1.27 10.95
CA ALA A 119 -0.47 1.53 11.75
C ALA A 119 -1.63 2.17 10.97
N THR A 120 -1.37 2.77 9.81
CA THR A 120 -2.40 3.34 8.93
C THR A 120 -3.03 2.32 7.99
N PHE A 121 -2.40 1.17 7.75
CA PHE A 121 -2.82 0.23 6.71
C PHE A 121 -4.14 -0.45 7.03
N THR A 122 -4.35 -0.91 8.27
CA THR A 122 -5.62 -1.56 8.62
C THR A 122 -6.84 -0.68 8.35
N PRO A 123 -6.97 0.56 8.88
CA PRO A 123 -8.13 1.39 8.57
C PRO A 123 -8.21 1.78 7.09
N TYR A 124 -7.08 1.87 6.40
CA TYR A 124 -7.03 2.25 4.99
C TYR A 124 -7.46 1.09 4.08
N PHE A 125 -6.84 -0.07 4.21
CA PHE A 125 -7.11 -1.23 3.36
C PHE A 125 -8.44 -1.90 3.67
N LYS A 126 -8.93 -1.79 4.93
CA LYS A 126 -10.26 -2.26 5.28
C LYS A 126 -11.35 -1.71 4.35
N VAL A 127 -11.30 -0.43 4.02
CA VAL A 127 -12.29 0.19 3.11
C VAL A 127 -12.22 -0.44 1.71
N PHE A 128 -11.02 -0.77 1.23
CA PHE A 128 -10.87 -1.41 -0.07
C PHE A 128 -11.38 -2.85 -0.06
N LEU A 129 -11.09 -3.59 0.99
CA LEU A 129 -11.49 -4.99 1.11
C LEU A 129 -12.98 -5.16 1.43
N ASP A 130 -13.59 -4.23 2.17
CA ASP A 130 -15.04 -4.22 2.41
C ASP A 130 -15.87 -3.87 1.15
N HIS A 131 -15.22 -3.27 0.14
CA HIS A 131 -15.84 -2.90 -1.14
C HIS A 131 -15.10 -3.51 -2.34
N GLU A 132 -14.50 -4.68 -2.16
CA GLU A 132 -13.66 -5.31 -3.19
C GLU A 132 -14.41 -5.57 -4.50
N ASP A 133 -15.66 -5.99 -4.42
CA ASP A 133 -16.55 -6.23 -5.56
C ASP A 133 -16.75 -4.99 -6.44
N LYS A 134 -16.81 -3.81 -5.82
CA LYS A 134 -17.05 -2.53 -6.51
C LYS A 134 -15.76 -1.87 -6.99
N LEU A 135 -14.68 -2.01 -6.22
CA LEU A 135 -13.45 -1.27 -6.49
C LEU A 135 -12.55 -2.01 -7.47
N PHE A 136 -12.47 -3.34 -7.38
CA PHE A 136 -11.55 -4.13 -8.18
C PHE A 136 -12.16 -4.68 -9.46
N ARG A 137 -13.49 -4.88 -9.52
CA ARG A 137 -14.17 -5.37 -10.74
C ARG A 137 -14.76 -4.22 -11.57
N PRO A 138 -14.73 -4.28 -12.92
CA PRO A 138 -13.98 -5.23 -13.75
C PRO A 138 -12.55 -4.73 -14.00
N GLY A 139 -11.56 -5.17 -13.21
CA GLY A 139 -10.16 -4.83 -13.38
C GLY A 139 -9.34 -5.95 -14.07
N ASP A 140 -8.08 -5.66 -14.38
CA ASP A 140 -7.13 -6.72 -14.74
C ASP A 140 -6.96 -7.66 -13.54
N GLU A 141 -7.32 -8.93 -13.71
CA GLU A 141 -7.39 -9.92 -12.63
C GLU A 141 -6.05 -10.14 -11.94
N ARG A 142 -4.94 -10.03 -12.68
CA ARG A 142 -3.58 -10.21 -12.14
C ARG A 142 -3.23 -9.07 -11.18
N VAL A 143 -3.54 -7.83 -11.60
CA VAL A 143 -3.28 -6.63 -10.81
C VAL A 143 -4.24 -6.59 -9.61
N ALA A 144 -5.53 -6.88 -9.81
CA ALA A 144 -6.50 -6.97 -8.73
C ALA A 144 -6.07 -8.01 -7.67
N SER A 145 -5.64 -9.20 -8.12
CA SER A 145 -5.19 -10.28 -7.24
C SER A 145 -3.95 -9.89 -6.44
N LEU A 146 -2.98 -9.18 -7.05
CA LEU A 146 -1.81 -8.65 -6.35
C LEU A 146 -2.20 -7.76 -5.17
N PHE A 147 -3.08 -6.78 -5.41
CA PHE A 147 -3.46 -5.84 -4.36
C PHE A 147 -4.35 -6.46 -3.30
N LEU A 148 -5.26 -7.35 -3.67
CA LEU A 148 -6.10 -8.06 -2.68
C LEU A 148 -5.25 -8.95 -1.78
N TRP A 149 -4.31 -9.70 -2.34
CA TRP A 149 -3.37 -10.51 -1.59
C TRP A 149 -2.54 -9.64 -0.64
N HIS A 150 -1.89 -8.60 -1.16
CA HIS A 150 -1.08 -7.71 -0.36
C HIS A 150 -1.88 -7.08 0.80
N PHE A 151 -3.05 -6.49 0.51
CA PHE A 151 -3.86 -5.82 1.53
C PHE A 151 -4.39 -6.76 2.62
N VAL A 152 -4.63 -8.04 2.31
CA VAL A 152 -5.01 -9.03 3.32
C VAL A 152 -3.82 -9.40 4.19
N GLU A 153 -2.63 -9.62 3.60
CA GLU A 153 -1.43 -9.91 4.38
C GLU A 153 -1.01 -8.73 5.26
N GLU A 154 -1.14 -7.48 4.80
CA GLU A 154 -0.95 -6.28 5.61
C GLU A 154 -1.88 -6.23 6.85
N ILE A 155 -3.09 -6.74 6.72
CA ILE A 155 -4.03 -6.83 7.85
C ILE A 155 -3.66 -8.00 8.77
N GLU A 156 -3.09 -9.08 8.25
CA GLU A 156 -2.62 -10.22 9.03
C GLU A 156 -1.50 -9.79 9.99
N HIS A 157 -0.46 -9.14 9.48
CA HIS A 157 0.69 -8.70 10.28
C HIS A 157 0.60 -7.25 10.81
N ARG A 158 -0.60 -6.69 10.89
CA ARG A 158 -0.89 -5.30 11.30
C ARG A 158 -0.26 -4.82 12.60
N SER A 159 0.18 -5.71 13.49
CA SER A 159 0.85 -5.38 14.75
C SER A 159 2.38 -5.53 14.69
N SER A 160 2.92 -6.17 13.65
CA SER A 160 4.31 -6.61 13.61
C SER A 160 5.30 -5.45 13.63
N ALA A 161 5.07 -4.39 12.83
CA ALA A 161 5.94 -3.20 12.85
C ALA A 161 5.97 -2.50 14.21
N LEU A 162 4.81 -2.41 14.90
CA LEU A 162 4.75 -1.80 16.23
C LEU A 162 5.44 -2.69 17.26
N LEU A 163 5.24 -4.02 17.19
CA LEU A 163 5.91 -4.99 18.05
C LEU A 163 7.44 -4.88 17.90
N VAL A 164 7.96 -4.85 16.68
CA VAL A 164 9.41 -4.71 16.43
C VAL A 164 9.95 -3.40 16.99
N TYR A 165 9.21 -2.30 16.81
CA TYR A 165 9.57 -1.01 17.38
C TYR A 165 9.61 -1.05 18.91
N ASP A 166 8.56 -1.55 19.56
CA ASP A 166 8.43 -1.61 21.02
C ASP A 166 9.45 -2.57 21.63
N ALA A 167 9.79 -3.68 20.97
CA ALA A 167 10.79 -4.63 21.43
C ALA A 167 12.21 -4.03 21.53
N VAL A 168 12.51 -2.97 20.76
CA VAL A 168 13.86 -2.38 20.67
C VAL A 168 13.94 -0.98 21.29
N HIS A 169 12.91 -0.16 21.14
CA HIS A 169 12.97 1.25 21.54
C HIS A 169 11.88 1.68 22.53
N ASP A 170 10.66 1.17 22.41
CA ASP A 170 9.50 1.35 23.29
C ASP A 170 9.31 2.81 23.79
N SER A 171 9.22 3.76 22.86
CA SER A 171 8.98 5.17 23.21
C SER A 171 7.88 5.79 22.36
N PHE A 172 6.68 5.86 22.93
CA PHE A 172 5.56 6.53 22.27
C PHE A 172 5.88 7.97 21.84
N PHE A 173 6.53 8.76 22.70
CA PHE A 173 6.87 10.14 22.35
C PHE A 173 7.88 10.25 21.21
N TYR A 174 8.84 9.34 21.13
CA TYR A 174 9.78 9.31 20.03
C TYR A 174 9.05 9.00 18.70
N ARG A 175 8.16 7.99 18.70
CA ARG A 175 7.33 7.64 17.57
C ARG A 175 6.43 8.80 17.14
N LEU A 176 5.80 9.49 18.09
CA LEU A 176 4.99 10.68 17.82
C LEU A 176 5.81 11.81 17.17
N CYS A 177 7.01 12.08 17.67
CA CYS A 177 7.92 13.07 17.08
C CYS A 177 8.38 12.69 15.66
N ALA A 178 8.50 11.40 15.36
CA ALA A 178 8.87 10.92 14.04
C ALA A 178 7.81 11.22 12.96
N ILE A 179 6.51 11.32 13.31
CA ILE A 179 5.39 11.52 12.40
C ILE A 179 5.64 12.68 11.43
N ARG A 180 6.17 13.80 11.91
CA ARG A 180 6.46 14.95 11.06
C ARG A 180 7.49 14.63 9.96
N GLY A 181 8.54 13.92 10.32
CA GLY A 181 9.57 13.47 9.37
C GLY A 181 9.04 12.44 8.39
N VAL A 182 8.24 11.50 8.88
CA VAL A 182 7.55 10.49 8.07
C VAL A 182 6.63 11.16 7.05
N ALA A 183 5.73 12.05 7.49
CA ALA A 183 4.80 12.76 6.61
C ALA A 183 5.52 13.61 5.55
N LYS A 184 6.64 14.25 5.92
CA LYS A 184 7.46 15.00 4.96
C LYS A 184 8.02 14.07 3.88
N HIS A 185 8.68 12.98 4.26
CA HIS A 185 9.27 12.02 3.33
C HIS A 185 8.22 11.35 2.45
N MET A 186 7.07 10.92 3.03
CA MET A 186 5.95 10.39 2.27
C MET A 186 5.45 11.39 1.21
N GLY A 187 5.38 12.67 1.56
CA GLY A 187 5.05 13.73 0.61
C GLY A 187 6.05 13.85 -0.54
N GLU A 188 7.34 13.70 -0.27
CA GLU A 188 8.40 13.69 -1.28
C GLU A 188 8.27 12.47 -2.20
N ILE A 189 8.05 11.28 -1.66
CA ILE A 189 7.80 10.05 -2.44
C ILE A 189 6.57 10.21 -3.35
N LEU A 190 5.45 10.70 -2.82
CA LEU A 190 4.25 10.95 -3.63
C LEU A 190 4.50 11.98 -4.74
N ALA A 191 5.33 12.98 -4.50
CA ALA A 191 5.71 13.96 -5.52
C ALA A 191 6.56 13.33 -6.63
N ILE A 192 7.53 12.47 -6.29
CA ILE A 192 8.34 11.72 -7.26
C ILE A 192 7.44 10.85 -8.13
N ILE A 193 6.61 10.00 -7.52
CA ILE A 193 5.73 9.07 -8.24
C ILE A 193 4.76 9.84 -9.14
N SER A 194 4.07 10.85 -8.60
CA SER A 194 3.09 11.62 -9.37
C SER A 194 3.71 12.41 -10.51
N SER A 195 4.95 12.89 -10.35
CA SER A 195 5.69 13.54 -11.44
C SER A 195 6.07 12.55 -12.52
N GLY A 196 6.62 11.39 -12.14
CA GLY A 196 7.00 10.34 -13.08
C GLY A 196 5.82 9.81 -13.89
N PHE A 197 4.68 9.58 -13.25
CA PHE A 197 3.48 9.13 -13.95
C PHE A 197 3.00 10.17 -14.97
N ARG A 198 2.96 11.46 -14.60
CA ARG A 198 2.60 12.54 -15.54
C ARG A 198 3.56 12.68 -16.72
N GLN A 199 4.83 12.43 -16.48
CA GLN A 199 5.87 12.61 -17.49
C GLN A 199 5.93 11.43 -18.47
N HIS A 200 5.70 10.20 -17.99
CA HIS A 200 6.03 8.99 -18.73
C HIS A 200 4.81 8.18 -19.18
N VAL A 201 3.62 8.43 -18.61
CA VAL A 201 2.40 7.73 -19.01
C VAL A 201 1.52 8.67 -19.84
N PRO A 202 1.22 8.35 -21.12
CA PRO A 202 0.36 9.18 -21.97
C PRO A 202 -1.07 9.33 -21.43
N GLU A 203 -1.74 10.44 -21.77
CA GLU A 203 -3.12 10.69 -21.34
C GLU A 203 -4.11 9.56 -21.67
N PRO A 204 -4.09 8.95 -22.88
CA PRO A 204 -4.99 7.84 -23.21
C PRO A 204 -4.80 6.60 -22.32
N ASP A 205 -3.58 6.40 -21.81
CA ASP A 205 -3.24 5.26 -20.93
C ASP A 205 -3.47 5.56 -19.44
N GLY A 206 -3.98 6.74 -19.09
CA GLY A 206 -4.30 7.14 -17.72
C GLY A 206 -3.51 8.34 -17.19
N GLY A 207 -2.62 8.94 -18.00
CA GLY A 207 -1.77 10.06 -17.58
C GLY A 207 -2.55 11.32 -17.15
N ASP A 208 -3.77 11.49 -17.63
CA ASP A 208 -4.63 12.59 -17.22
C ASP A 208 -5.17 12.45 -15.80
N VAL A 209 -5.37 11.22 -15.30
CA VAL A 209 -5.79 10.97 -13.91
C VAL A 209 -4.70 11.34 -12.93
N THR A 210 -3.43 11.31 -13.35
CA THR A 210 -2.30 11.74 -12.53
C THR A 210 -2.37 13.21 -12.12
N ARG A 211 -3.13 14.03 -12.85
CA ARG A 211 -3.39 15.44 -12.48
C ARG A 211 -4.18 15.58 -11.17
N LEU A 212 -4.88 14.52 -10.76
CA LEU A 212 -5.64 14.48 -9.51
C LEU A 212 -4.77 14.17 -8.28
N MET A 213 -3.55 13.70 -8.49
CA MET A 213 -2.66 13.37 -7.38
C MET A 213 -2.11 14.65 -6.74
N PRO A 214 -2.07 14.71 -5.39
CA PRO A 214 -1.43 15.82 -4.70
C PRO A 214 0.08 15.82 -5.02
N LYS A 215 0.62 17.01 -5.25
CA LYS A 215 2.08 17.23 -5.44
C LYS A 215 2.86 17.14 -4.12
N GLY A 216 2.32 16.47 -3.12
CA GLY A 216 2.85 16.34 -1.77
C GLY A 216 1.74 16.49 -0.72
N LEU A 217 2.10 16.31 0.56
CA LEU A 217 1.17 16.39 1.70
C LEU A 217 1.10 17.79 2.35
N SER A 218 1.63 18.84 1.70
CA SER A 218 1.47 20.20 2.22
C SER A 218 0.02 20.68 2.09
N TYR A 219 -0.43 21.52 3.01
CA TYR A 219 -1.78 22.12 2.95
C TYR A 219 -2.09 22.74 1.57
N ARG A 220 -1.13 23.43 0.96
CA ARG A 220 -1.28 24.03 -0.37
C ARG A 220 -1.47 22.95 -1.44
N ALA A 221 -0.62 21.89 -1.43
CA ALA A 221 -0.71 20.81 -2.40
C ALA A 221 -2.05 20.06 -2.29
N ILE A 222 -2.53 19.80 -1.09
CA ILE A 222 -3.84 19.17 -0.83
C ILE A 222 -4.97 20.07 -1.32
N ARG A 223 -4.96 21.36 -0.96
CA ARG A 223 -5.98 22.33 -1.39
C ARG A 223 -6.04 22.44 -2.91
N ASP A 224 -4.88 22.54 -3.57
CA ASP A 224 -4.80 22.71 -5.03
C ASP A 224 -5.26 21.43 -5.74
N SER A 225 -4.94 20.25 -5.21
CA SER A 225 -5.45 18.96 -5.69
C SER A 225 -6.97 18.84 -5.53
N LEU A 226 -7.53 19.29 -4.39
CA LEU A 226 -8.98 19.34 -4.18
C LEU A 226 -9.67 20.33 -5.14
N ALA A 227 -9.03 21.45 -5.46
CA ALA A 227 -9.55 22.42 -6.43
C ALA A 227 -9.57 21.83 -7.85
N VAL A 228 -8.51 21.10 -8.25
CA VAL A 228 -8.46 20.38 -9.52
C VAL A 228 -9.50 19.26 -9.53
N ALA A 229 -9.59 18.44 -8.47
CA ALA A 229 -10.57 17.38 -8.35
C ALA A 229 -12.01 17.88 -8.49
N ARG A 230 -12.35 19.06 -7.90
CA ARG A 230 -13.67 19.66 -8.04
C ARG A 230 -14.00 20.06 -9.49
N LYS A 231 -13.01 20.49 -10.27
CA LYS A 231 -13.19 20.85 -11.70
C LYS A 231 -13.34 19.60 -12.57
N VAL A 232 -12.60 18.52 -12.25
CA VAL A 232 -12.63 17.25 -13.01
C VAL A 232 -13.80 16.36 -12.61
N ASN A 233 -14.30 16.48 -11.39
CA ASN A 233 -15.36 15.62 -10.81
C ASN A 233 -16.74 15.78 -11.47
N LYS A 234 -16.90 16.69 -12.47
CA LYS A 234 -18.12 16.72 -13.29
C LYS A 234 -18.21 15.58 -14.31
N THR A 235 -17.10 14.86 -14.57
CA THR A 235 -17.01 13.83 -15.62
C THR A 235 -16.33 12.53 -15.22
N ARG A 236 -15.73 12.42 -14.02
CA ARG A 236 -14.95 11.25 -13.59
C ARG A 236 -15.31 10.79 -12.18
N GLN A 237 -15.34 9.49 -11.98
CA GLN A 237 -15.58 8.88 -10.67
C GLN A 237 -14.38 9.13 -9.75
N SER A 238 -14.64 9.49 -8.48
CA SER A 238 -13.60 9.58 -7.46
C SER A 238 -13.08 8.18 -7.11
N THR A 239 -11.88 8.09 -6.52
CA THR A 239 -11.27 6.84 -6.01
C THR A 239 -12.25 6.01 -5.17
N TYR A 240 -13.04 6.68 -4.34
CA TYR A 240 -14.01 6.04 -3.43
C TYR A 240 -15.45 6.12 -3.94
N SER A 241 -15.67 6.21 -5.26
CA SER A 241 -17.02 6.23 -5.82
C SER A 241 -17.76 4.92 -5.47
N GLY A 242 -18.96 5.05 -4.90
CA GLY A 242 -19.75 3.93 -4.41
C GLY A 242 -19.45 3.48 -2.97
N VAL A 243 -18.43 4.04 -2.33
CA VAL A 243 -18.17 3.83 -0.89
C VAL A 243 -18.97 4.84 -0.08
N PRO A 244 -19.70 4.43 0.97
CA PRO A 244 -20.46 5.34 1.81
C PRO A 244 -19.56 6.38 2.50
N ARG A 245 -19.98 7.65 2.48
CA ARG A 245 -19.19 8.75 3.07
C ARG A 245 -18.87 8.53 4.56
N ARG A 246 -19.74 7.87 5.30
CA ARG A 246 -19.50 7.51 6.71
C ARG A 246 -18.29 6.59 6.88
N GLU A 247 -18.05 5.68 5.95
CA GLU A 247 -16.95 4.73 6.00
C GLU A 247 -15.63 5.42 5.63
N ILE A 248 -15.66 6.35 4.67
CA ILE A 248 -14.51 7.21 4.39
C ILE A 248 -14.16 8.07 5.62
N ALA A 249 -15.18 8.63 6.29
CA ALA A 249 -14.96 9.40 7.51
C ALA A 249 -14.42 8.51 8.65
N ALA A 250 -14.91 7.28 8.79
CA ALA A 250 -14.41 6.30 9.76
C ALA A 250 -12.95 5.89 9.46
N MET A 251 -12.60 5.69 8.18
CA MET A 251 -11.24 5.45 7.74
C MET A 251 -10.31 6.62 8.16
N LEU A 252 -10.68 7.85 7.82
CA LEU A 252 -9.87 9.03 8.19
C LEU A 252 -9.69 9.17 9.70
N ALA A 253 -10.75 8.92 10.48
CA ALA A 253 -10.69 8.90 11.94
C ALA A 253 -9.79 7.75 12.43
N GLY A 254 -9.83 6.59 11.77
CA GLY A 254 -8.95 5.45 12.02
C GLY A 254 -7.48 5.78 11.81
N LEU A 255 -7.13 6.47 10.71
CA LEU A 255 -5.76 6.90 10.44
C LEU A 255 -5.18 7.79 11.56
N VAL A 256 -6.00 8.67 12.13
CA VAL A 256 -5.57 9.50 13.25
C VAL A 256 -5.48 8.69 14.54
N ARG A 257 -6.49 7.85 14.82
CA ARG A 257 -6.56 7.01 16.02
C ARG A 257 -5.39 6.02 16.08
N SER A 258 -4.97 5.48 14.94
CA SER A 258 -3.86 4.53 14.86
C SER A 258 -2.52 5.10 15.35
N GLN A 259 -2.38 6.41 15.42
CA GLN A 259 -1.19 7.06 15.96
C GLN A 259 -1.26 7.31 17.48
N GLY A 260 -2.38 6.97 18.12
CA GLY A 260 -2.58 7.20 19.56
C GLY A 260 -1.77 6.25 20.46
N PRO A 261 -1.62 6.61 21.76
CA PRO A 261 -0.85 5.80 22.70
C PRO A 261 -1.56 4.50 23.12
N THR A 262 -2.87 4.43 22.93
CA THR A 262 -3.69 3.26 23.28
C THR A 262 -4.12 2.47 22.05
N HIS A 263 -3.50 2.76 20.91
CA HIS A 263 -3.78 2.00 19.68
C HIS A 263 -3.25 0.57 19.83
N ASP A 264 -4.16 -0.36 19.65
CA ASP A 264 -3.87 -1.79 19.61
C ASP A 264 -4.38 -2.32 18.26
N PRO A 265 -3.49 -2.59 17.30
CA PRO A 265 -3.87 -3.05 15.98
C PRO A 265 -4.66 -4.37 16.00
N GLN A 266 -4.42 -5.23 17.00
CA GLN A 266 -5.11 -6.52 17.12
C GLN A 266 -6.61 -6.37 17.42
N ARG A 267 -7.04 -5.23 17.96
CA ARG A 267 -8.45 -4.92 18.24
C ARG A 267 -9.19 -4.30 17.07
N GLU A 268 -8.50 -4.00 15.98
CA GLU A 268 -9.16 -3.48 14.79
C GLU A 268 -10.06 -4.55 14.16
N GLN A 269 -11.27 -4.12 13.75
CA GLN A 269 -12.22 -5.02 13.10
C GLN A 269 -11.70 -5.42 11.71
N LEU A 270 -11.55 -6.71 11.49
CA LEU A 270 -11.14 -7.24 10.18
C LEU A 270 -12.26 -7.10 9.14
N PRO A 271 -11.93 -6.90 7.86
CA PRO A 271 -12.90 -6.94 6.78
C PRO A 271 -13.44 -8.37 6.60
N ALA A 272 -14.72 -8.49 6.23
CA ALA A 272 -15.32 -9.80 5.95
C ALA A 272 -14.61 -10.56 4.81
N PHE A 273 -14.00 -9.83 3.87
CA PHE A 273 -13.19 -10.39 2.81
C PHE A 273 -12.01 -11.19 3.32
N ALA A 274 -11.33 -10.76 4.38
CA ALA A 274 -10.15 -11.44 4.92
C ALA A 274 -10.48 -12.88 5.35
N ALA A 275 -11.61 -13.11 6.02
CA ALA A 275 -12.01 -14.47 6.42
C ALA A 275 -12.21 -15.40 5.21
N ARG A 276 -12.85 -14.89 4.14
CA ARG A 276 -13.02 -15.67 2.89
C ARG A 276 -11.70 -15.94 2.19
N TRP A 277 -10.79 -14.96 2.22
CA TRP A 277 -9.46 -15.08 1.67
C TRP A 277 -8.65 -16.16 2.36
N PHE A 278 -8.52 -16.10 3.69
CA PHE A 278 -7.75 -17.09 4.46
C PHE A 278 -8.27 -18.51 4.25
N ALA A 279 -9.59 -18.71 4.29
CA ALA A 279 -10.18 -20.02 4.05
C ALA A 279 -9.79 -20.61 2.67
N LYS A 280 -9.78 -19.78 1.61
CA LYS A 280 -9.36 -20.23 0.27
C LYS A 280 -7.84 -20.40 0.13
N TYR A 281 -7.07 -19.54 0.81
CA TYR A 281 -5.62 -19.53 0.75
C TYR A 281 -5.02 -20.76 1.46
N ASP A 282 -5.60 -21.17 2.58
CA ASP A 282 -5.18 -22.37 3.32
C ASP A 282 -5.36 -23.64 2.48
N ASP A 283 -6.43 -23.70 1.66
CA ASP A 283 -6.66 -24.82 0.75
C ASP A 283 -5.71 -24.80 -0.46
N ASN A 284 -5.37 -23.63 -0.98
CA ASN A 284 -4.50 -23.47 -2.14
C ASN A 284 -3.82 -22.10 -2.20
N PRO A 285 -2.55 -21.98 -1.82
CA PRO A 285 -1.81 -20.70 -1.86
C PRO A 285 -1.75 -20.03 -3.24
N ASN A 286 -1.91 -20.77 -4.35
CA ASN A 286 -1.92 -20.22 -5.69
C ASN A 286 -3.22 -19.44 -6.02
N VAL A 287 -4.26 -19.56 -5.21
CA VAL A 287 -5.51 -18.80 -5.41
C VAL A 287 -5.27 -17.29 -5.35
N ALA A 288 -4.29 -16.84 -4.57
CA ALA A 288 -3.92 -15.44 -4.47
C ALA A 288 -3.63 -14.78 -5.84
N ALA A 289 -2.97 -15.52 -6.73
CA ALA A 289 -2.63 -15.04 -8.07
C ALA A 289 -3.82 -15.00 -9.05
N ARG A 290 -4.98 -15.57 -8.67
CA ARG A 290 -6.15 -15.76 -9.55
C ARG A 290 -7.47 -15.49 -8.83
N TRP A 291 -7.49 -14.58 -7.87
CA TRP A 291 -8.68 -14.34 -7.03
C TRP A 291 -9.94 -14.02 -7.84
N TYR A 292 -9.81 -13.35 -8.98
CA TYR A 292 -10.91 -13.02 -9.88
C TYR A 292 -10.92 -13.81 -11.18
N SER A 293 -10.03 -14.79 -11.37
CA SER A 293 -10.06 -15.60 -12.58
C SER A 293 -11.34 -16.44 -12.61
N GLY A 294 -12.31 -15.99 -13.34
CA GLY A 294 -13.46 -16.59 -13.98
C GLY A 294 -14.17 -17.84 -13.43
N GLY A 295 -13.76 -18.37 -12.28
CA GLY A 295 -14.29 -19.64 -11.79
C GLY A 295 -15.45 -19.56 -10.78
N ASP A 296 -15.67 -18.43 -10.11
CA ASP A 296 -16.59 -18.33 -8.97
C ASP A 296 -17.86 -17.51 -9.23
N ALA A 297 -18.14 -17.12 -10.46
CA ALA A 297 -19.40 -16.45 -10.79
C ALA A 297 -20.61 -17.41 -10.91
N GLY A 298 -20.44 -18.67 -10.55
CA GLY A 298 -21.40 -19.73 -10.86
C GLY A 298 -22.00 -20.50 -9.69
N ASN A 299 -21.75 -20.19 -8.41
CA ASN A 299 -22.24 -21.01 -7.31
C ASN A 299 -22.77 -20.26 -6.06
N GLU A 300 -23.34 -19.08 -6.26
CA GLU A 300 -24.22 -18.45 -5.23
C GLU A 300 -25.66 -18.40 -5.74
N SER A 301 -26.21 -19.56 -6.07
CA SER A 301 -27.66 -19.78 -6.16
C SER A 301 -27.91 -21.21 -5.74
N ASP A 302 -28.09 -21.39 -4.40
CA ASP A 302 -29.17 -22.21 -3.79
C ASP A 302 -29.16 -21.97 -2.27
#